data_e42afde0808a0610bec5bc4a1bdc9e8b
#
_entry.id   e42afde0808a0610bec5bc4a1bdc9e8b
#
_cell.length_a   1.000
_cell.length_b   1.000
_cell.length_c   1.000
_cell.angle_alpha   90.00
_cell.angle_beta   90.00
_cell.angle_gamma   90.00
#
_symmetry.space_group_name_H-M   'P 1'
#
loop_
_entity.id
_entity.type
_entity.pdbx_description
1 polymer ?
#
loop_
_entity_poly.entity_id
_entity_poly.type
_entity_poly.pdbx_seq_one_letter_code
_entity_poly.pdbx_strand_id
1 'polypeptide(L)'
;MTVRFHAAALAVTMATALAHVPGAMANTAAPSVEELIALALDRSPSLEAVEARLAAAREMVAPAGALPNPMAETILQNIGLDDYTVGSVDMSMLSIEVRQDLLWPGKRTAARDRATAQAEVEAARLELARRTLTAQVRVTYARLYAADRERQTLVAADELLDMLAETVAARYAAGESEQEAVIKAQLEGSRVAEQLDDLLAERSRMVASLNRLLDQPGGAPLGEVAQLPPATFPEGSWEVLAESNGPDVAVAARAVEEAARRLEVARLEAKPNLSAGAGLGYRGDLDPALILRFGVEIPFWREEKQKPAIRAAERELAMAEAELRDAVAVARAEAARLVAEREQADRQLLRYREAIVPQTSAAVDAARASYLAGRGDFSTVIENFELWLEARAELARRESDRFAVWAQLEALVAPAPAPEGDAE
;
A
#
# COMPACT_ATOMS: atom_id res chain seq x y z
N MET A 1 69.95 1.86 -25.38
CA MET A 1 69.13 2.21 -24.21
C MET A 1 67.88 1.31 -24.23
N THR A 2 68.00 0.17 -23.59
CA THR A 2 67.05 -0.97 -23.67
C THR A 2 66.16 -0.93 -22.45
N VAL A 3 64.86 -0.69 -22.64
CA VAL A 3 63.83 -0.77 -21.56
C VAL A 3 63.27 -2.17 -21.54
N ARG A 4 63.49 -2.85 -20.41
CA ARG A 4 62.91 -4.20 -20.11
C ARG A 4 61.52 -4.05 -19.53
N PHE A 5 60.51 -4.59 -20.19
CA PHE A 5 59.17 -4.83 -19.62
C PHE A 5 59.18 -6.09 -18.75
N HIS A 6 58.76 -5.94 -17.49
CA HIS A 6 58.48 -7.07 -16.59
C HIS A 6 56.98 -7.32 -16.67
N ALA A 7 56.63 -8.49 -17.19
CA ALA A 7 55.24 -9.01 -17.12
C ALA A 7 55.05 -9.69 -15.75
N ALA A 8 54.18 -9.10 -14.91
CA ALA A 8 53.72 -9.74 -13.70
C ALA A 8 52.42 -10.53 -14.01
N ALA A 9 52.51 -11.86 -13.93
CA ALA A 9 51.38 -12.74 -14.07
C ALA A 9 50.59 -12.76 -12.74
N LEU A 10 49.36 -12.25 -12.77
CA LEU A 10 48.39 -12.34 -11.64
C LEU A 10 47.59 -13.62 -11.80
N ALA A 11 47.91 -14.64 -10.96
CA ALA A 11 47.11 -15.87 -10.85
C ALA A 11 45.84 -15.55 -10.03
N VAL A 12 44.69 -15.52 -10.69
CA VAL A 12 43.38 -15.47 -10.04
C VAL A 12 42.95 -16.87 -9.65
N THR A 13 43.06 -17.19 -8.37
CA THR A 13 42.49 -18.40 -7.78
C THR A 13 40.99 -18.20 -7.58
N MET A 14 40.22 -18.81 -8.43
CA MET A 14 38.74 -18.87 -8.34
C MET A 14 38.35 -19.90 -7.28
N ALA A 15 38.09 -19.44 -6.06
CA ALA A 15 37.52 -20.28 -4.98
C ALA A 15 36.04 -20.48 -5.27
N THR A 16 35.65 -21.63 -5.81
CA THR A 16 34.26 -22.08 -5.89
C THR A 16 33.74 -22.38 -4.50
N ALA A 17 33.08 -21.45 -3.86
CA ALA A 17 32.27 -21.72 -2.69
C ALA A 17 31.02 -22.48 -3.14
N LEU A 18 31.02 -23.81 -2.97
CA LEU A 18 29.79 -24.61 -3.00
C LEU A 18 28.93 -24.13 -1.83
N ALA A 19 27.92 -23.33 -2.13
CA ALA A 19 26.84 -23.05 -1.20
C ALA A 19 26.11 -24.38 -0.93
N HIS A 20 26.31 -24.92 0.26
CA HIS A 20 25.49 -25.99 0.80
C HIS A 20 24.09 -25.44 0.94
N VAL A 21 23.17 -25.88 0.08
CA VAL A 21 21.73 -25.76 0.30
C VAL A 21 21.38 -26.81 1.35
N PRO A 22 21.02 -26.44 2.57
CA PRO A 22 20.48 -27.41 3.50
C PRO A 22 19.04 -27.72 3.03
N GLY A 23 18.87 -28.81 2.31
CA GLY A 23 17.61 -29.48 2.09
C GLY A 23 17.13 -30.11 3.39
N ALA A 24 16.54 -29.34 4.26
CA ALA A 24 15.67 -29.81 5.32
C ALA A 24 14.43 -28.92 5.24
N MET A 25 13.39 -29.39 4.58
CA MET A 25 12.04 -28.90 4.77
C MET A 25 11.63 -29.25 6.21
N ALA A 26 12.15 -28.51 7.18
CA ALA A 26 11.52 -28.46 8.48
C ALA A 26 10.15 -27.83 8.26
N ASN A 27 9.10 -28.54 8.65
CA ASN A 27 7.73 -28.05 8.71
C ASN A 27 7.69 -26.98 9.83
N THR A 28 8.29 -25.82 9.55
CA THR A 28 8.34 -24.70 10.49
C THR A 28 7.01 -23.98 10.38
N ALA A 29 6.39 -23.70 11.53
CA ALA A 29 5.20 -22.85 11.57
C ALA A 29 5.52 -21.50 10.90
N ALA A 30 4.55 -20.94 10.20
CA ALA A 30 4.67 -19.57 9.66
C ALA A 30 4.87 -18.58 10.83
N PRO A 31 5.57 -17.45 10.59
CA PRO A 31 5.55 -16.33 11.52
C PRO A 31 4.11 -15.89 11.81
N SER A 32 3.88 -15.26 12.97
CA SER A 32 2.58 -14.70 13.31
C SER A 32 2.20 -13.59 12.32
N VAL A 33 0.92 -13.31 12.19
CA VAL A 33 0.46 -12.23 11.30
C VAL A 33 0.98 -10.88 11.75
N GLU A 34 1.15 -10.66 13.05
CA GLU A 34 1.70 -9.45 13.65
C GLU A 34 3.18 -9.26 13.26
N GLU A 35 3.99 -10.34 13.28
CA GLU A 35 5.38 -10.29 12.82
C GLU A 35 5.47 -9.99 11.33
N LEU A 36 4.58 -10.56 10.51
CA LEU A 36 4.53 -10.28 9.08
C LEU A 36 4.08 -8.84 8.79
N ILE A 37 3.13 -8.30 9.57
CA ILE A 37 2.71 -6.89 9.46
C ILE A 37 3.88 -5.97 9.82
N ALA A 38 4.56 -6.23 10.94
CA ALA A 38 5.72 -5.44 11.33
C ALA A 38 6.81 -5.44 10.26
N LEU A 39 7.09 -6.61 9.66
CA LEU A 39 8.05 -6.75 8.57
C LEU A 39 7.60 -6.01 7.30
N ALA A 40 6.30 -6.07 6.96
CA ALA A 40 5.75 -5.35 5.81
C ALA A 40 5.85 -3.84 5.99
N LEU A 41 5.52 -3.34 7.18
CA LEU A 41 5.61 -1.90 7.49
C LEU A 41 7.06 -1.40 7.51
N ASP A 42 8.03 -2.26 7.85
CA ASP A 42 9.46 -1.91 7.87
C ASP A 42 10.10 -1.95 6.47
N ARG A 43 9.66 -2.84 5.57
CA ARG A 43 10.39 -3.15 4.33
C ARG A 43 9.65 -2.87 3.04
N SER A 44 8.35 -2.57 3.09
CA SER A 44 7.57 -2.44 1.85
C SER A 44 8.03 -1.25 0.99
N PRO A 45 8.53 -1.47 -0.24
CA PRO A 45 8.95 -0.38 -1.13
C PRO A 45 7.81 0.56 -1.50
N SER A 46 6.58 0.07 -1.50
CA SER A 46 5.40 0.91 -1.75
C SER A 46 5.15 1.89 -0.61
N LEU A 47 5.40 1.49 0.64
CA LEU A 47 5.28 2.36 1.81
C LEU A 47 6.45 3.35 1.86
N GLU A 48 7.68 2.90 1.61
CA GLU A 48 8.87 3.77 1.50
C GLU A 48 8.66 4.89 0.48
N ALA A 49 8.05 4.59 -0.67
CA ALA A 49 7.74 5.61 -1.68
C ALA A 49 6.75 6.68 -1.17
N VAL A 50 5.77 6.32 -0.34
CA VAL A 50 4.83 7.27 0.27
C VAL A 50 5.51 8.06 1.39
N GLU A 51 6.36 7.45 2.19
CA GLU A 51 7.16 8.12 3.22
C GLU A 51 8.13 9.15 2.61
N ALA A 52 8.80 8.77 1.52
CA ALA A 52 9.66 9.70 0.77
C ALA A 52 8.86 10.89 0.20
N ARG A 53 7.62 10.68 -0.25
CA ARG A 53 6.73 11.75 -0.72
C ARG A 53 6.35 12.70 0.41
N LEU A 54 6.02 12.18 1.59
CA LEU A 54 5.76 13.01 2.78
C LEU A 54 7.00 13.80 3.18
N ALA A 55 8.18 13.17 3.22
CA ALA A 55 9.44 13.84 3.51
C ALA A 55 9.70 14.98 2.53
N ALA A 56 9.55 14.74 1.22
CA ALA A 56 9.70 15.77 0.20
C ALA A 56 8.71 16.93 0.38
N ALA A 57 7.45 16.65 0.73
CA ALA A 57 6.45 17.69 0.99
C ALA A 57 6.83 18.55 2.22
N ARG A 58 7.33 17.93 3.29
CA ARG A 58 7.81 18.62 4.50
C ARG A 58 9.02 19.53 4.20
N GLU A 59 9.98 19.07 3.41
CA GLU A 59 11.13 19.87 2.99
C GLU A 59 10.72 21.10 2.16
N MET A 60 9.59 21.04 1.45
CA MET A 60 9.09 22.18 0.66
C MET A 60 8.39 23.27 1.49
N VAL A 61 8.12 23.05 2.78
CA VAL A 61 7.46 24.04 3.65
C VAL A 61 8.35 25.27 3.88
N ALA A 62 9.62 25.08 4.21
CA ALA A 62 10.54 26.19 4.46
C ALA A 62 10.82 27.02 3.19
N PRO A 63 11.12 26.44 2.03
CA PRO A 63 11.30 27.18 0.77
C PRO A 63 10.06 27.97 0.34
N ALA A 64 8.86 27.41 0.54
CA ALA A 64 7.60 28.08 0.19
C ALA A 64 7.42 29.43 0.91
N GLY A 65 7.91 29.55 2.15
CA GLY A 65 7.88 30.78 2.92
C GLY A 65 9.14 31.67 2.80
N ALA A 66 10.13 31.25 2.02
CA ALA A 66 11.37 32.01 1.86
C ALA A 66 11.18 33.31 1.03
N LEU A 67 12.08 34.26 1.21
CA LEU A 67 12.17 35.38 0.28
C LEU A 67 12.73 34.91 -1.07
N PRO A 68 12.31 35.51 -2.20
CA PRO A 68 12.98 35.32 -3.48
C PRO A 68 14.47 35.65 -3.36
N ASN A 69 15.30 34.98 -4.15
CA ASN A 69 16.73 35.27 -4.14
C ASN A 69 16.99 36.68 -4.59
N PRO A 70 17.97 37.39 -3.98
CA PRO A 70 18.41 38.68 -4.47
C PRO A 70 19.03 38.51 -5.86
N MET A 71 18.80 39.47 -6.74
CA MET A 71 19.38 39.54 -8.07
C MET A 71 20.52 40.53 -8.09
N ALA A 72 21.71 40.10 -8.50
CA ALA A 72 22.85 40.97 -8.76
C ALA A 72 22.96 41.25 -10.27
N GLU A 73 22.95 42.50 -10.65
CA GLU A 73 23.01 42.96 -12.06
C GLU A 73 24.20 43.82 -12.27
N THR A 74 24.86 43.65 -13.42
CA THR A 74 25.88 44.56 -13.92
C THR A 74 25.30 45.31 -15.11
N ILE A 75 25.26 46.65 -15.05
CA ILE A 75 24.65 47.49 -16.07
C ILE A 75 25.68 48.43 -16.63
N LEU A 76 25.86 48.37 -17.94
CA LEU A 76 26.58 49.36 -18.72
C LEU A 76 25.59 50.38 -19.26
N GLN A 77 25.69 51.64 -18.85
CA GLN A 77 24.71 52.67 -19.16
C GLN A 77 25.37 53.84 -19.89
N ASN A 78 24.70 54.39 -20.91
CA ASN A 78 25.12 55.57 -21.69
C ASN A 78 26.55 55.47 -22.26
N ILE A 79 26.87 54.30 -22.81
CA ILE A 79 28.13 54.09 -23.51
C ILE A 79 27.99 54.63 -24.93
N GLY A 80 28.96 55.44 -25.39
CA GLY A 80 29.03 55.90 -26.78
C GLY A 80 29.12 54.71 -27.75
N LEU A 81 28.44 54.82 -28.90
CA LEU A 81 28.50 53.76 -29.92
C LEU A 81 29.85 53.69 -30.65
N ASP A 82 30.64 54.77 -30.57
CA ASP A 82 31.90 54.89 -31.30
C ASP A 82 33.13 54.46 -30.50
N ASP A 83 33.16 54.63 -29.17
CA ASP A 83 34.33 54.37 -28.34
C ASP A 83 34.14 53.38 -27.17
N TYR A 84 32.94 53.02 -26.86
CA TYR A 84 32.58 52.07 -25.77
C TYR A 84 33.30 52.36 -24.43
N THR A 85 33.69 53.60 -24.15
CA THR A 85 34.43 54.00 -22.95
C THR A 85 33.44 54.45 -21.86
N VAL A 86 33.77 54.12 -20.59
CA VAL A 86 33.01 54.59 -19.42
C VAL A 86 33.60 55.94 -19.00
N GLY A 87 32.74 56.97 -18.89
CA GLY A 87 33.12 58.30 -18.47
C GLY A 87 33.32 59.30 -19.63
N SER A 88 33.28 58.86 -20.89
CA SER A 88 33.46 59.76 -22.07
C SER A 88 32.18 60.51 -22.45
N VAL A 89 31.03 60.02 -22.11
CA VAL A 89 29.69 60.61 -22.33
C VAL A 89 29.07 60.95 -21.00
N ASP A 90 28.30 62.04 -20.94
CA ASP A 90 27.56 62.37 -19.70
C ASP A 90 26.66 61.26 -19.24
N MET A 91 26.66 61.00 -17.94
CA MET A 91 25.93 59.87 -17.32
C MET A 91 26.39 58.44 -17.74
N SER A 92 27.56 58.34 -18.43
CA SER A 92 28.19 57.04 -18.71
C SER A 92 28.65 56.36 -17.41
N MET A 93 28.25 55.13 -17.20
CA MET A 93 28.65 54.36 -16.00
C MET A 93 28.61 52.87 -16.21
N LEU A 94 29.47 52.17 -15.46
CA LEU A 94 29.38 50.75 -15.18
C LEU A 94 28.88 50.58 -13.75
N SER A 95 27.67 50.08 -13.57
CA SER A 95 27.12 49.87 -12.23
C SER A 95 26.97 48.40 -11.88
N ILE A 96 27.14 48.08 -10.58
CA ILE A 96 26.81 46.82 -9.97
C ILE A 96 25.68 47.12 -9.00
N GLU A 97 24.55 46.47 -9.20
CA GLU A 97 23.35 46.66 -8.40
C GLU A 97 22.86 45.33 -7.80
N VAL A 98 22.39 45.34 -6.55
CA VAL A 98 21.70 44.23 -5.92
C VAL A 98 20.25 44.63 -5.67
N ARG A 99 19.30 43.83 -6.20
CA ARG A 99 17.86 44.05 -6.05
C ARG A 99 17.24 42.89 -5.28
N GLN A 100 16.41 43.18 -4.33
CA GLN A 100 15.58 42.25 -3.58
C GLN A 100 14.10 42.50 -3.86
N ASP A 101 13.39 41.45 -4.32
CA ASP A 101 11.95 41.49 -4.41
C ASP A 101 11.34 41.20 -3.03
N LEU A 102 10.42 42.06 -2.61
CA LEU A 102 9.71 42.02 -1.32
C LEU A 102 8.26 41.72 -1.60
N LEU A 103 7.85 40.48 -1.29
CA LEU A 103 6.49 40.07 -1.48
C LEU A 103 5.55 40.86 -0.53
N TRP A 104 4.31 41.09 -1.00
CA TRP A 104 3.31 41.72 -0.16
C TRP A 104 3.15 40.96 1.17
N PRO A 105 2.96 41.69 2.30
CA PRO A 105 2.75 41.08 3.62
C PRO A 105 1.65 40.01 3.58
N GLY A 106 1.95 38.85 4.13
CA GLY A 106 1.05 37.67 4.13
C GLY A 106 1.27 36.66 2.98
N LYS A 107 1.82 37.06 1.81
CA LYS A 107 2.05 36.09 0.72
C LYS A 107 2.95 34.93 1.13
N ARG A 108 4.06 35.21 1.80
CA ARG A 108 5.01 34.20 2.29
C ARG A 108 4.39 33.27 3.30
N THR A 109 3.61 33.84 4.25
CA THR A 109 2.89 33.05 5.26
C THR A 109 1.87 32.14 4.58
N ALA A 110 1.04 32.69 3.69
CA ALA A 110 0.04 31.88 2.97
C ALA A 110 0.67 30.79 2.10
N ALA A 111 1.78 31.07 1.44
CA ALA A 111 2.52 30.07 0.66
C ALA A 111 3.07 28.94 1.56
N ARG A 112 3.62 29.29 2.74
CA ARG A 112 4.08 28.34 3.75
C ARG A 112 2.93 27.51 4.31
N ASP A 113 1.81 28.16 4.67
CA ASP A 113 0.62 27.50 5.22
C ASP A 113 0.02 26.51 4.22
N ARG A 114 0.01 26.88 2.92
CA ARG A 114 -0.39 25.95 1.85
C ARG A 114 0.55 24.77 1.74
N ALA A 115 1.87 24.98 1.77
CA ALA A 115 2.84 23.90 1.73
C ALA A 115 2.72 22.97 2.97
N THR A 116 2.43 23.54 4.13
CA THR A 116 2.14 22.76 5.35
C THR A 116 0.87 21.92 5.17
N ALA A 117 -0.22 22.50 4.68
CA ALA A 117 -1.45 21.75 4.39
C ALA A 117 -1.23 20.64 3.35
N GLN A 118 -0.38 20.87 2.34
CA GLN A 118 0.01 19.83 1.40
C GLN A 118 0.76 18.66 2.09
N ALA A 119 1.66 18.96 3.01
CA ALA A 119 2.37 17.94 3.80
C ALA A 119 1.40 17.14 4.68
N GLU A 120 0.35 17.78 5.23
CA GLU A 120 -0.70 17.09 5.98
C GLU A 120 -1.54 16.15 5.10
N VAL A 121 -1.78 16.50 3.83
CA VAL A 121 -2.41 15.57 2.86
C VAL A 121 -1.52 14.33 2.66
N GLU A 122 -0.21 14.51 2.48
CA GLU A 122 0.70 13.38 2.31
C GLU A 122 0.83 12.55 3.59
N ALA A 123 0.73 13.15 4.78
CA ALA A 123 0.70 12.42 6.05
C ALA A 123 -0.56 11.55 6.16
N ALA A 124 -1.73 12.06 5.76
CA ALA A 124 -2.96 11.27 5.73
C ALA A 124 -2.88 10.11 4.70
N ARG A 125 -2.23 10.34 3.55
CA ARG A 125 -1.97 9.27 2.55
C ARG A 125 -1.04 8.18 3.08
N LEU A 126 -0.05 8.54 3.89
CA LEU A 126 0.83 7.56 4.52
C LEU A 126 0.04 6.66 5.47
N GLU A 127 -0.85 7.23 6.29
CA GLU A 127 -1.70 6.46 7.19
C GLU A 127 -2.65 5.52 6.42
N LEU A 128 -3.27 6.00 5.33
CA LEU A 128 -4.07 5.17 4.42
C LEU A 128 -3.24 3.99 3.87
N ALA A 129 -2.02 4.27 3.41
CA ALA A 129 -1.14 3.24 2.85
C ALA A 129 -0.75 2.17 3.91
N ARG A 130 -0.45 2.59 5.15
CA ARG A 130 -0.15 1.68 6.27
C ARG A 130 -1.33 0.76 6.60
N ARG A 131 -2.53 1.30 6.68
CA ARG A 131 -3.75 0.51 6.96
C ARG A 131 -4.07 -0.45 5.82
N THR A 132 -3.95 0.02 4.59
CA THR A 132 -4.17 -0.81 3.40
C THR A 132 -3.18 -1.97 3.34
N LEU A 133 -1.89 -1.71 3.59
CA LEU A 133 -0.86 -2.75 3.64
C LEU A 133 -1.13 -3.76 4.75
N THR A 134 -1.47 -3.29 5.95
CA THR A 134 -1.84 -4.16 7.09
C THR A 134 -3.02 -5.07 6.74
N ALA A 135 -4.08 -4.53 6.15
CA ALA A 135 -5.24 -5.31 5.71
C ALA A 135 -4.87 -6.34 4.64
N GLN A 136 -4.03 -5.97 3.66
CA GLN A 136 -3.57 -6.89 2.62
C GLN A 136 -2.76 -8.07 3.18
N VAL A 137 -1.87 -7.81 4.14
CA VAL A 137 -1.11 -8.88 4.82
C VAL A 137 -2.07 -9.82 5.56
N ARG A 138 -3.01 -9.29 6.34
CA ARG A 138 -4.00 -10.08 7.08
C ARG A 138 -4.91 -10.91 6.18
N VAL A 139 -5.41 -10.33 5.11
CA VAL A 139 -6.27 -11.05 4.14
C VAL A 139 -5.48 -12.17 3.44
N THR A 140 -4.23 -11.91 3.05
CA THR A 140 -3.39 -12.94 2.43
C THR A 140 -3.05 -14.05 3.41
N TYR A 141 -2.76 -13.71 4.66
CA TYR A 141 -2.53 -14.67 5.75
C TYR A 141 -3.75 -15.57 5.99
N ALA A 142 -4.94 -14.99 6.00
CA ALA A 142 -6.19 -15.75 6.15
C ALA A 142 -6.41 -16.74 4.99
N ARG A 143 -6.12 -16.34 3.77
CA ARG A 143 -6.19 -17.23 2.60
C ARG A 143 -5.17 -18.37 2.66
N LEU A 144 -3.95 -18.07 3.12
CA LEU A 144 -2.93 -19.09 3.35
C LEU A 144 -3.37 -20.09 4.42
N TYR A 145 -4.00 -19.62 5.51
CA TYR A 145 -4.60 -20.48 6.52
C TYR A 145 -5.63 -21.45 5.90
N ALA A 146 -6.55 -20.93 5.08
CA ALA A 146 -7.55 -21.79 4.43
C ALA A 146 -6.90 -22.85 3.54
N ALA A 147 -5.91 -22.46 2.72
CA ALA A 147 -5.17 -23.37 1.86
C ALA A 147 -4.40 -24.43 2.65
N ASP A 148 -3.75 -24.07 3.76
CA ASP A 148 -3.03 -25.01 4.61
C ASP A 148 -3.98 -25.98 5.33
N ARG A 149 -5.17 -25.54 5.74
CA ARG A 149 -6.23 -26.38 6.30
C ARG A 149 -6.84 -27.34 5.26
N GLU A 150 -7.09 -26.83 4.05
CA GLU A 150 -7.59 -27.65 2.94
C GLU A 150 -6.55 -28.72 2.56
N ARG A 151 -5.27 -28.36 2.51
CA ARG A 151 -4.16 -29.31 2.29
C ARG A 151 -4.15 -30.43 3.34
N GLN A 152 -4.28 -30.09 4.62
CA GLN A 152 -4.36 -31.09 5.70
C GLN A 152 -5.56 -32.04 5.51
N THR A 153 -6.69 -31.50 5.06
CA THR A 153 -7.90 -32.27 4.77
C THR A 153 -7.69 -33.20 3.59
N LEU A 154 -7.10 -32.72 2.48
CA LEU A 154 -6.81 -33.54 1.30
C LEU A 154 -5.81 -34.67 1.59
N VAL A 155 -4.76 -34.40 2.37
CA VAL A 155 -3.81 -35.47 2.80
C VAL A 155 -4.51 -36.53 3.63
N ALA A 156 -5.35 -36.14 4.58
CA ALA A 156 -6.12 -37.12 5.38
C ALA A 156 -7.17 -37.87 4.53
N ALA A 157 -7.70 -37.21 3.50
CA ALA A 157 -8.63 -37.81 2.54
C ALA A 157 -7.94 -38.87 1.67
N ASP A 158 -6.73 -38.58 1.19
CA ASP A 158 -5.91 -39.51 0.40
C ASP A 158 -5.60 -40.79 1.20
N GLU A 159 -5.16 -40.66 2.45
CA GLU A 159 -4.92 -41.80 3.35
C GLU A 159 -6.21 -42.65 3.57
N LEU A 160 -7.37 -42.01 3.69
CA LEU A 160 -8.66 -42.71 3.83
C LEU A 160 -9.04 -43.43 2.53
N LEU A 161 -8.83 -42.82 1.39
CA LEU A 161 -9.12 -43.43 0.07
C LEU A 161 -8.22 -44.62 -0.22
N ASP A 162 -6.95 -44.57 0.14
CA ASP A 162 -6.02 -45.71 0.02
C ASP A 162 -6.53 -46.91 0.82
N MET A 163 -6.94 -46.70 2.07
CA MET A 163 -7.52 -47.77 2.90
C MET A 163 -8.83 -48.34 2.31
N LEU A 164 -9.66 -47.47 1.73
CA LEU A 164 -10.90 -47.89 1.06
C LEU A 164 -10.62 -48.69 -0.20
N ALA A 165 -9.65 -48.22 -1.04
CA ALA A 165 -9.24 -48.89 -2.27
C ALA A 165 -8.69 -50.31 -1.99
N GLU A 166 -7.85 -50.47 -0.96
CA GLU A 166 -7.35 -51.78 -0.52
C GLU A 166 -8.51 -52.69 -0.10
N THR A 167 -9.49 -52.17 0.68
CA THR A 167 -10.66 -52.93 1.15
C THR A 167 -11.50 -53.39 -0.03
N VAL A 168 -11.78 -52.50 -0.98
CA VAL A 168 -12.59 -52.79 -2.17
C VAL A 168 -11.90 -53.83 -3.05
N ALA A 169 -10.56 -53.70 -3.27
CA ALA A 169 -9.77 -54.64 -4.05
C ALA A 169 -9.77 -56.06 -3.40
N ALA A 170 -9.64 -56.13 -2.09
CA ALA A 170 -9.71 -57.42 -1.35
C ALA A 170 -11.12 -58.08 -1.50
N ARG A 171 -12.19 -57.33 -1.40
CA ARG A 171 -13.57 -57.83 -1.59
C ARG A 171 -13.83 -58.27 -3.03
N TYR A 172 -13.31 -57.51 -4.02
CA TYR A 172 -13.40 -57.92 -5.42
C TYR A 172 -12.64 -59.24 -5.66
N ALA A 173 -11.47 -59.44 -5.10
CA ALA A 173 -10.72 -60.68 -5.19
C ALA A 173 -11.48 -61.85 -4.53
N ALA A 174 -12.27 -61.62 -3.50
CA ALA A 174 -13.14 -62.59 -2.85
C ALA A 174 -14.48 -62.83 -3.60
N GLY A 175 -14.78 -62.10 -4.66
CA GLY A 175 -16.05 -62.15 -5.38
C GLY A 175 -17.22 -61.45 -4.67
N GLU A 176 -16.93 -60.59 -3.68
CA GLU A 176 -17.92 -59.90 -2.84
C GLU A 176 -18.19 -58.44 -3.27
N SER A 177 -17.47 -57.94 -4.29
CA SER A 177 -17.62 -56.58 -4.81
C SER A 177 -17.46 -56.56 -6.34
N GLU A 178 -18.02 -55.57 -6.99
CA GLU A 178 -17.90 -55.34 -8.43
C GLU A 178 -16.59 -54.65 -8.81
N GLN A 179 -16.08 -54.89 -10.02
CA GLN A 179 -14.89 -54.21 -10.57
C GLN A 179 -15.07 -52.69 -10.63
N GLU A 180 -16.32 -52.22 -10.84
CA GLU A 180 -16.66 -50.81 -10.86
C GLU A 180 -16.25 -50.08 -9.58
N ALA A 181 -16.45 -50.72 -8.41
CA ALA A 181 -16.08 -50.14 -7.12
C ALA A 181 -14.55 -49.92 -7.02
N VAL A 182 -13.73 -50.85 -7.53
CA VAL A 182 -12.25 -50.69 -7.56
C VAL A 182 -11.86 -49.50 -8.45
N ILE A 183 -12.44 -49.39 -9.64
CA ILE A 183 -12.18 -48.30 -10.57
C ILE A 183 -12.57 -46.95 -9.99
N LYS A 184 -13.74 -46.88 -9.33
CA LYS A 184 -14.22 -45.66 -8.65
C LYS A 184 -13.27 -45.21 -7.55
N ALA A 185 -12.78 -46.13 -6.70
CA ALA A 185 -11.82 -45.80 -5.66
C ALA A 185 -10.51 -45.23 -6.22
N GLN A 186 -10.00 -45.85 -7.29
CA GLN A 186 -8.77 -45.37 -7.96
C GLN A 186 -8.97 -44.01 -8.65
N LEU A 187 -10.14 -43.77 -9.27
CA LEU A 187 -10.47 -42.52 -9.90
C LEU A 187 -10.52 -41.39 -8.86
N GLU A 188 -11.15 -41.64 -7.72
CA GLU A 188 -11.29 -40.65 -6.66
C GLU A 188 -9.93 -40.32 -6.03
N GLY A 189 -9.05 -41.30 -5.78
CA GLY A 189 -7.66 -41.05 -5.38
C GLY A 189 -6.91 -40.16 -6.37
N SER A 190 -7.08 -40.42 -7.67
CA SER A 190 -6.48 -39.57 -8.71
C SER A 190 -7.01 -38.12 -8.68
N ARG A 191 -8.31 -37.92 -8.42
CA ARG A 191 -8.93 -36.60 -8.27
C ARG A 191 -8.40 -35.84 -7.06
N VAL A 192 -8.27 -36.52 -5.91
CA VAL A 192 -7.72 -35.89 -4.70
C VAL A 192 -6.27 -35.49 -4.91
N ALA A 193 -5.46 -36.34 -5.60
CA ALA A 193 -4.09 -35.99 -5.97
C ALA A 193 -4.02 -34.74 -6.88
N GLU A 194 -4.89 -34.65 -7.90
CA GLU A 194 -5.02 -33.47 -8.76
C GLU A 194 -5.39 -32.21 -7.96
N GLN A 195 -6.38 -32.32 -7.07
CA GLN A 195 -6.75 -31.19 -6.20
C GLN A 195 -5.61 -30.74 -5.28
N LEU A 196 -4.81 -31.67 -4.78
CA LEU A 196 -3.63 -31.35 -3.99
C LEU A 196 -2.57 -30.60 -4.79
N ASP A 197 -2.30 -31.02 -6.03
CA ASP A 197 -1.37 -30.34 -6.93
C ASP A 197 -1.82 -28.92 -7.25
N ASP A 198 -3.11 -28.72 -7.56
CA ASP A 198 -3.69 -27.41 -7.81
C ASP A 198 -3.60 -26.49 -6.60
N LEU A 199 -3.91 -27.01 -5.41
CA LEU A 199 -3.83 -26.27 -4.16
C LEU A 199 -2.40 -25.85 -3.81
N LEU A 200 -1.41 -26.73 -4.04
CA LEU A 200 0.00 -26.40 -3.82
C LEU A 200 0.47 -25.29 -4.76
N ALA A 201 0.03 -25.32 -6.02
CA ALA A 201 0.31 -24.24 -6.99
C ALA A 201 -0.35 -22.94 -6.56
N GLU A 202 -1.60 -22.97 -6.09
CA GLU A 202 -2.30 -21.79 -5.59
C GLU A 202 -1.64 -21.22 -4.33
N ARG A 203 -1.30 -22.07 -3.36
CA ARG A 203 -0.55 -21.66 -2.17
C ARG A 203 0.77 -20.97 -2.53
N SER A 204 1.49 -21.50 -3.50
CA SER A 204 2.75 -20.89 -3.97
C SER A 204 2.52 -19.49 -4.53
N ARG A 205 1.43 -19.26 -5.28
CA ARG A 205 1.03 -17.90 -5.76
C ARG A 205 0.69 -16.95 -4.60
N MET A 206 0.00 -17.44 -3.57
CA MET A 206 -0.32 -16.64 -2.36
C MET A 206 0.95 -16.28 -1.58
N VAL A 207 1.88 -17.23 -1.41
CA VAL A 207 3.18 -16.98 -0.76
C VAL A 207 3.98 -15.95 -1.55
N ALA A 208 4.04 -16.05 -2.88
CA ALA A 208 4.71 -15.05 -3.72
C ALA A 208 4.06 -13.66 -3.60
N SER A 209 2.73 -13.60 -3.47
CA SER A 209 2.01 -12.34 -3.24
C SER A 209 2.35 -11.74 -1.87
N LEU A 210 2.40 -12.55 -0.82
CA LEU A 210 2.80 -12.10 0.52
C LEU A 210 4.27 -11.63 0.52
N ASN A 211 5.18 -12.42 -0.06
CA ASN A 211 6.59 -12.08 -0.16
C ASN A 211 6.82 -10.73 -0.87
N ARG A 212 6.01 -10.42 -1.89
CA ARG A 212 6.03 -9.10 -2.53
C ARG A 212 5.71 -7.95 -1.55
N LEU A 213 4.76 -8.15 -0.61
CA LEU A 213 4.43 -7.14 0.41
C LEU A 213 5.55 -6.97 1.44
N LEU A 214 6.37 -8.02 1.63
CA LEU A 214 7.47 -8.08 2.59
C LEU A 214 8.84 -7.71 1.98
N ASP A 215 8.88 -7.33 0.69
CA ASP A 215 10.11 -7.14 -0.08
C ASP A 215 11.04 -8.36 -0.03
N GLN A 216 10.48 -9.54 -0.20
CA GLN A 216 11.22 -10.80 -0.22
C GLN A 216 11.17 -11.45 -1.61
N PRO A 217 12.16 -12.30 -1.95
CA PRO A 217 12.08 -13.09 -3.18
C PRO A 217 10.79 -13.90 -3.24
N GLY A 218 10.08 -13.88 -4.38
CA GLY A 218 8.77 -14.53 -4.52
C GLY A 218 8.75 -16.01 -4.14
N GLY A 219 9.87 -16.71 -4.29
CA GLY A 219 10.04 -18.11 -3.88
C GLY A 219 10.55 -18.31 -2.44
N ALA A 220 10.65 -17.26 -1.62
CA ALA A 220 11.06 -17.40 -0.23
C ALA A 220 10.05 -18.31 0.51
N PRO A 221 10.53 -19.32 1.27
CA PRO A 221 9.63 -20.27 1.91
C PRO A 221 8.87 -19.62 3.05
N LEU A 222 7.56 -19.89 3.11
CA LEU A 222 6.71 -19.57 4.24
C LEU A 222 6.24 -20.88 4.88
N GLY A 223 6.36 -20.98 6.17
CA GLY A 223 5.86 -22.12 6.94
C GLY A 223 4.34 -22.27 6.85
N GLU A 224 3.80 -23.26 7.53
CA GLU A 224 2.37 -23.54 7.57
C GLU A 224 1.63 -22.58 8.52
N VAL A 225 0.54 -21.99 8.07
CA VAL A 225 -0.35 -21.16 8.89
C VAL A 225 -1.35 -22.04 9.63
N ALA A 226 -1.02 -22.37 10.89
CA ALA A 226 -1.80 -23.32 11.67
C ALA A 226 -3.10 -22.73 12.27
N GLN A 227 -3.16 -21.43 12.54
CA GLN A 227 -4.29 -20.79 13.20
C GLN A 227 -4.39 -19.31 12.87
N LEU A 228 -5.60 -18.78 12.92
CA LEU A 228 -5.88 -17.35 12.84
C LEU A 228 -5.97 -16.75 14.25
N PRO A 229 -5.47 -15.53 14.46
CA PRO A 229 -5.69 -14.83 15.72
C PRO A 229 -7.18 -14.49 15.91
N PRO A 230 -7.62 -14.22 17.14
CA PRO A 230 -9.01 -13.85 17.40
C PRO A 230 -9.37 -12.53 16.72
N ALA A 231 -10.45 -12.54 15.94
CA ALA A 231 -11.02 -11.35 15.31
C ALA A 231 -11.99 -10.68 16.27
N THR A 232 -11.60 -9.56 16.87
CA THR A 232 -12.42 -8.78 17.79
C THR A 232 -13.00 -7.57 17.06
N PHE A 233 -14.30 -7.47 16.98
CA PHE A 233 -14.95 -6.36 16.29
C PHE A 233 -15.23 -5.23 17.28
N PRO A 234 -14.91 -3.97 16.96
CA PRO A 234 -15.26 -2.81 17.79
C PRO A 234 -16.78 -2.70 17.98
N GLU A 235 -17.20 -2.24 19.15
CA GLU A 235 -18.59 -1.94 19.45
C GLU A 235 -18.98 -0.56 18.87
N GLY A 236 -20.21 -0.41 18.41
CA GLY A 236 -20.75 0.87 17.94
C GLY A 236 -21.34 0.82 16.54
N SER A 237 -21.73 1.98 16.04
CA SER A 237 -22.19 2.13 14.65
C SER A 237 -20.98 2.22 13.71
N TRP A 238 -20.78 1.21 12.90
CA TRP A 238 -19.68 1.09 11.96
C TRP A 238 -19.67 2.22 10.91
N GLU A 239 -20.85 2.66 10.49
CA GLU A 239 -21.00 3.77 9.55
C GLU A 239 -20.48 5.08 10.15
N VAL A 240 -20.79 5.35 11.44
CA VAL A 240 -20.29 6.53 12.16
C VAL A 240 -18.79 6.43 12.38
N LEU A 241 -18.28 5.25 12.72
CA LEU A 241 -16.84 5.03 12.88
C LEU A 241 -16.09 5.19 11.54
N ALA A 242 -16.65 4.69 10.44
CA ALA A 242 -16.05 4.84 9.11
C ALA A 242 -16.05 6.31 8.65
N GLU A 243 -17.09 7.08 8.98
CA GLU A 243 -17.13 8.52 8.70
C GLU A 243 -16.08 9.30 9.50
N SER A 244 -15.88 8.97 10.78
CA SER A 244 -14.97 9.71 11.65
C SER A 244 -13.50 9.27 11.54
N ASN A 245 -13.26 7.99 11.29
CA ASN A 245 -11.93 7.38 11.35
C ASN A 245 -11.45 6.85 9.99
N GLY A 246 -12.30 6.88 8.96
CA GLY A 246 -11.97 6.37 7.63
C GLY A 246 -10.74 7.07 7.05
N PRO A 247 -9.70 6.32 6.64
CA PRO A 247 -8.46 6.94 6.18
C PRO A 247 -8.64 7.71 4.87
N ASP A 248 -9.51 7.28 3.96
CA ASP A 248 -9.86 8.00 2.74
C ASP A 248 -10.60 9.31 3.06
N VAL A 249 -11.49 9.31 4.07
CA VAL A 249 -12.17 10.51 4.55
C VAL A 249 -11.16 11.49 5.13
N ALA A 250 -10.17 11.00 5.89
CA ALA A 250 -9.11 11.85 6.43
C ALA A 250 -8.27 12.50 5.31
N VAL A 251 -7.91 11.76 4.25
CA VAL A 251 -7.20 12.30 3.09
C VAL A 251 -8.04 13.39 2.41
N ALA A 252 -9.33 13.15 2.16
CA ALA A 252 -10.22 14.11 1.52
C ALA A 252 -10.42 15.35 2.40
N ALA A 253 -10.53 15.21 3.72
CA ALA A 253 -10.66 16.35 4.64
C ALA A 253 -9.39 17.23 4.61
N ARG A 254 -8.19 16.66 4.59
CA ARG A 254 -6.94 17.41 4.44
C ARG A 254 -6.82 18.07 3.07
N ALA A 255 -7.33 17.45 2.01
CA ALA A 255 -7.37 18.05 0.68
C ALA A 255 -8.28 19.31 0.62
N VAL A 256 -9.40 19.33 1.35
CA VAL A 256 -10.23 20.54 1.50
C VAL A 256 -9.44 21.67 2.17
N GLU A 257 -8.68 21.36 3.23
CA GLU A 257 -7.85 22.35 3.91
C GLU A 257 -6.75 22.91 3.01
N GLU A 258 -6.07 22.05 2.23
CA GLU A 258 -5.07 22.51 1.23
C GLU A 258 -5.70 23.40 0.17
N ALA A 259 -6.88 23.04 -0.38
CA ALA A 259 -7.57 23.83 -1.36
C ALA A 259 -8.01 25.22 -0.82
N ALA A 260 -8.42 25.28 0.46
CA ALA A 260 -8.72 26.53 1.14
C ALA A 260 -7.47 27.43 1.25
N ARG A 261 -6.31 26.86 1.60
CA ARG A 261 -5.04 27.60 1.63
C ARG A 261 -4.58 28.04 0.25
N ARG A 262 -4.81 27.23 -0.77
CA ARG A 262 -4.56 27.58 -2.18
C ARG A 262 -5.40 28.79 -2.63
N LEU A 263 -6.67 28.85 -2.23
CA LEU A 263 -7.52 29.99 -2.49
C LEU A 263 -6.99 31.28 -1.80
N GLU A 264 -6.48 31.16 -0.56
CA GLU A 264 -5.87 32.29 0.13
C GLU A 264 -4.63 32.81 -0.59
N VAL A 265 -3.76 31.92 -1.05
CA VAL A 265 -2.59 32.28 -1.89
C VAL A 265 -3.06 33.01 -3.15
N ALA A 266 -4.06 32.48 -3.88
CA ALA A 266 -4.57 33.10 -5.09
C ALA A 266 -5.15 34.52 -4.85
N ARG A 267 -5.79 34.75 -3.72
CA ARG A 267 -6.30 36.07 -3.32
C ARG A 267 -5.17 37.05 -3.01
N LEU A 268 -4.11 36.58 -2.34
CA LEU A 268 -2.94 37.40 -2.02
C LEU A 268 -2.09 37.71 -3.24
N GLU A 269 -2.04 36.84 -4.26
CA GLU A 269 -1.37 37.09 -5.52
C GLU A 269 -1.95 38.30 -6.31
N ALA A 270 -3.17 38.72 -6.00
CA ALA A 270 -3.75 39.96 -6.50
C ALA A 270 -3.21 41.25 -5.83
N LYS A 271 -2.35 41.13 -4.82
CA LYS A 271 -1.69 42.26 -4.14
C LYS A 271 -0.37 42.59 -4.81
N PRO A 272 0.03 43.90 -4.87
CA PRO A 272 1.28 44.34 -5.48
C PRO A 272 2.49 43.80 -4.70
N ASN A 273 3.58 43.48 -5.39
CA ASN A 273 4.87 43.25 -4.75
C ASN A 273 5.70 44.53 -4.77
N LEU A 274 6.66 44.63 -3.88
CA LEU A 274 7.61 45.70 -3.80
C LEU A 274 9.00 45.18 -4.20
N SER A 275 9.87 46.07 -4.65
CA SER A 275 11.29 45.75 -4.82
C SER A 275 12.13 46.90 -4.29
N ALA A 276 13.26 46.57 -3.71
CA ALA A 276 14.27 47.54 -3.29
C ALA A 276 15.64 47.10 -3.80
N GLY A 277 16.44 48.03 -4.23
CA GLY A 277 17.81 47.76 -4.71
C GLY A 277 18.76 48.87 -4.38
N ALA A 278 20.01 48.53 -4.29
CA ALA A 278 21.11 49.48 -4.10
C ALA A 278 22.32 49.04 -4.98
N GLY A 279 23.05 50.02 -5.48
CA GLY A 279 24.22 49.74 -6.30
C GLY A 279 25.20 50.89 -6.30
N LEU A 280 26.36 50.62 -6.86
CA LEU A 280 27.44 51.59 -7.08
C LEU A 280 27.78 51.66 -8.57
N GLY A 281 27.85 52.86 -9.10
CA GLY A 281 28.23 53.14 -10.49
C GLY A 281 29.65 53.72 -10.56
N TYR A 282 30.54 53.05 -11.30
CA TYR A 282 31.81 53.58 -11.68
C TYR A 282 31.68 54.49 -12.91
N ARG A 283 32.23 55.73 -12.85
CA ARG A 283 32.03 56.79 -13.83
C ARG A 283 33.34 57.32 -14.43
N GLY A 284 34.34 56.46 -14.51
CA GLY A 284 35.72 56.91 -14.98
C GLY A 284 36.36 57.85 -13.97
N ASP A 285 36.69 59.06 -14.44
CA ASP A 285 37.40 60.11 -13.66
C ASP A 285 36.40 60.91 -12.73
N LEU A 286 35.09 60.61 -12.77
CA LEU A 286 34.10 61.24 -11.91
C LEU A 286 33.88 60.45 -10.63
N ASP A 287 33.32 61.09 -9.58
CA ASP A 287 33.01 60.44 -8.34
C ASP A 287 32.00 59.28 -8.56
N PRO A 288 32.15 58.14 -7.83
CA PRO A 288 31.22 57.04 -7.92
C PRO A 288 29.78 57.47 -7.59
N ALA A 289 28.82 56.92 -8.33
CA ALA A 289 27.39 57.19 -8.09
C ALA A 289 26.78 56.14 -7.19
N LEU A 290 26.06 56.55 -6.15
CA LEU A 290 25.16 55.65 -5.39
C LEU A 290 23.83 55.58 -6.12
N ILE A 291 23.38 54.35 -6.37
CA ILE A 291 22.10 54.05 -7.04
C ILE A 291 21.18 53.44 -6.01
N LEU A 292 20.00 54.01 -5.83
CA LEU A 292 18.91 53.42 -5.04
C LEU A 292 17.69 53.21 -5.93
N ARG A 293 17.11 52.01 -5.90
CA ARG A 293 15.93 51.67 -6.68
C ARG A 293 14.81 51.24 -5.76
N PHE A 294 13.62 51.72 -6.05
CA PHE A 294 12.36 51.23 -5.44
C PHE A 294 11.40 50.95 -6.57
N GLY A 295 10.80 49.78 -6.53
CA GLY A 295 9.81 49.34 -7.52
C GLY A 295 8.54 48.84 -6.88
N VAL A 296 7.44 48.96 -7.60
CA VAL A 296 6.15 48.40 -7.24
C VAL A 296 5.63 47.63 -8.44
N GLU A 297 5.40 46.33 -8.26
CA GLU A 297 4.73 45.48 -9.27
C GLU A 297 3.21 45.65 -9.14
N ILE A 298 2.60 46.43 -10.04
CA ILE A 298 1.16 46.70 -10.02
C ILE A 298 0.47 45.65 -10.87
N PRO A 299 -0.54 44.90 -10.33
CA PRO A 299 -1.28 43.91 -11.09
C PRO A 299 -2.29 44.55 -12.05
N PHE A 300 -1.81 45.09 -13.16
CA PHE A 300 -2.61 45.84 -14.15
C PHE A 300 -3.69 44.95 -14.82
N TRP A 301 -3.32 43.68 -15.10
CA TRP A 301 -4.18 42.72 -15.80
C TRP A 301 -5.02 41.89 -14.84
N ARG A 302 -5.53 42.54 -13.78
CA ARG A 302 -6.28 41.87 -12.71
C ARG A 302 -7.52 41.12 -13.22
N GLU A 303 -8.21 41.67 -14.19
CA GLU A 303 -9.44 41.09 -14.76
C GLU A 303 -9.15 39.79 -15.54
N GLU A 304 -8.00 39.74 -16.23
CA GLU A 304 -7.65 38.64 -17.12
C GLU A 304 -6.74 37.60 -16.48
N LYS A 305 -6.01 37.96 -15.43
CA LYS A 305 -5.04 37.05 -14.78
C LYS A 305 -5.46 36.66 -13.36
N GLN A 306 -5.57 37.63 -12.44
CA GLN A 306 -5.76 37.30 -11.02
C GLN A 306 -7.20 36.89 -10.71
N LYS A 307 -8.22 37.55 -11.25
CA LYS A 307 -9.62 37.17 -11.02
C LYS A 307 -9.96 35.79 -11.56
N PRO A 308 -9.55 35.39 -12.78
CA PRO A 308 -9.72 33.99 -13.21
C PRO A 308 -9.01 32.99 -12.33
N ALA A 309 -7.79 33.28 -11.85
CA ALA A 309 -7.05 32.41 -10.93
C ALA A 309 -7.78 32.23 -9.58
N ILE A 310 -8.36 33.30 -9.03
CA ILE A 310 -9.17 33.23 -7.81
C ILE A 310 -10.42 32.37 -8.05
N ARG A 311 -11.15 32.62 -9.17
CA ARG A 311 -12.32 31.79 -9.50
C ARG A 311 -11.96 30.31 -9.73
N ALA A 312 -10.79 30.03 -10.31
CA ALA A 312 -10.32 28.67 -10.46
C ALA A 312 -10.08 28.01 -9.09
N ALA A 313 -9.39 28.71 -8.18
CA ALA A 313 -9.16 28.22 -6.82
C ALA A 313 -10.47 28.05 -6.01
N GLU A 314 -11.48 28.90 -6.22
CA GLU A 314 -12.82 28.73 -5.63
C GLU A 314 -13.52 27.48 -6.15
N ARG A 315 -13.34 27.15 -7.44
CA ARG A 315 -13.88 25.89 -8.02
C ARG A 315 -13.13 24.67 -7.55
N GLU A 316 -11.81 24.77 -7.38
CA GLU A 316 -10.97 23.69 -6.80
C GLU A 316 -11.37 23.41 -5.34
N LEU A 317 -11.65 24.43 -4.54
CA LEU A 317 -12.18 24.24 -3.18
C LEU A 317 -13.56 23.56 -3.21
N ALA A 318 -14.47 24.02 -4.04
CA ALA A 318 -15.79 23.40 -4.18
C ALA A 318 -15.71 21.94 -4.69
N MET A 319 -14.73 21.64 -5.53
CA MET A 319 -14.41 20.25 -5.96
C MET A 319 -13.97 19.41 -4.77
N ALA A 320 -12.97 19.86 -3.99
CA ALA A 320 -12.48 19.13 -2.83
C ALA A 320 -13.58 18.91 -1.77
N GLU A 321 -14.47 19.88 -1.54
CA GLU A 321 -15.63 19.71 -0.66
C GLU A 321 -16.61 18.66 -1.18
N ALA A 322 -16.80 18.56 -2.49
CA ALA A 322 -17.64 17.52 -3.10
C ALA A 322 -16.99 16.13 -2.98
N GLU A 323 -15.68 16.04 -3.22
CA GLU A 323 -14.89 14.82 -3.04
C GLU A 323 -14.91 14.32 -1.59
N LEU A 324 -14.85 15.22 -0.60
CA LEU A 324 -15.02 14.84 0.80
C LEU A 324 -16.41 14.26 1.08
N ARG A 325 -17.47 14.85 0.56
CA ARG A 325 -18.83 14.29 0.71
C ARG A 325 -18.95 12.92 0.05
N ASP A 326 -18.32 12.73 -1.10
CA ASP A 326 -18.29 11.44 -1.79
C ASP A 326 -17.49 10.40 -0.97
N ALA A 327 -16.32 10.76 -0.48
CA ALA A 327 -15.51 9.88 0.38
C ALA A 327 -16.27 9.41 1.63
N VAL A 328 -17.04 10.31 2.28
CA VAL A 328 -17.92 9.95 3.40
C VAL A 328 -19.00 8.98 2.97
N ALA A 329 -19.64 9.22 1.82
CA ALA A 329 -20.70 8.34 1.31
C ALA A 329 -20.14 6.93 0.96
N VAL A 330 -18.97 6.87 0.33
CA VAL A 330 -18.25 5.63 0.02
C VAL A 330 -17.88 4.89 1.31
N ALA A 331 -17.31 5.58 2.30
CA ALA A 331 -16.93 4.96 3.58
C ALA A 331 -18.13 4.36 4.32
N ARG A 332 -19.27 5.06 4.34
CA ARG A 332 -20.52 4.54 4.93
C ARG A 332 -21.04 3.32 4.18
N ALA A 333 -21.06 3.37 2.85
CA ALA A 333 -21.51 2.25 2.02
C ALA A 333 -20.62 1.02 2.19
N GLU A 334 -19.31 1.22 2.27
CA GLU A 334 -18.34 0.16 2.49
C GLU A 334 -18.47 -0.47 3.89
N ALA A 335 -18.68 0.37 4.92
CA ALA A 335 -18.96 -0.13 6.26
C ALA A 335 -20.24 -0.99 6.29
N ALA A 336 -21.33 -0.53 5.66
CA ALA A 336 -22.58 -1.29 5.58
C ALA A 336 -22.41 -2.62 4.84
N ARG A 337 -21.65 -2.63 3.73
CA ARG A 337 -21.30 -3.84 2.97
C ARG A 337 -20.53 -4.84 3.84
N LEU A 338 -19.46 -4.38 4.48
CA LEU A 338 -18.60 -5.23 5.32
C LEU A 338 -19.36 -5.78 6.57
N VAL A 339 -20.26 -4.99 7.15
CA VAL A 339 -21.14 -5.46 8.25
C VAL A 339 -22.06 -6.58 7.78
N ALA A 340 -22.69 -6.42 6.61
CA ALA A 340 -23.54 -7.47 6.04
C ALA A 340 -22.73 -8.75 5.71
N GLU A 341 -21.54 -8.61 5.17
CA GLU A 341 -20.64 -9.75 4.91
C GLU A 341 -20.16 -10.42 6.20
N ARG A 342 -19.85 -9.65 7.25
CA ARG A 342 -19.54 -10.19 8.57
C ARG A 342 -20.70 -11.04 9.12
N GLU A 343 -21.91 -10.49 9.12
CA GLU A 343 -23.07 -11.22 9.60
C GLU A 343 -23.35 -12.49 8.79
N GLN A 344 -23.11 -12.44 7.48
CA GLN A 344 -23.21 -13.62 6.62
C GLN A 344 -22.14 -14.65 6.99
N ALA A 345 -20.87 -14.22 7.12
CA ALA A 345 -19.75 -15.09 7.48
C ALA A 345 -19.96 -15.75 8.85
N ASP A 346 -20.40 -14.98 9.86
CA ASP A 346 -20.70 -15.50 11.20
C ASP A 346 -21.80 -16.58 11.16
N ARG A 347 -22.93 -16.34 10.43
CA ARG A 347 -24.02 -17.32 10.28
C ARG A 347 -23.59 -18.56 9.51
N GLN A 348 -22.77 -18.41 8.46
CA GLN A 348 -22.27 -19.53 7.67
C GLN A 348 -21.27 -20.36 8.48
N LEU A 349 -20.30 -19.72 9.13
CA LEU A 349 -19.32 -20.39 9.97
C LEU A 349 -19.98 -21.23 11.06
N LEU A 350 -20.98 -20.66 11.76
CA LEU A 350 -21.74 -21.38 12.77
C LEU A 350 -22.42 -22.61 12.18
N ARG A 351 -23.05 -22.47 11.01
CA ARG A 351 -23.77 -23.59 10.34
C ARG A 351 -22.83 -24.70 9.91
N TYR A 352 -21.67 -24.34 9.34
CA TYR A 352 -20.67 -25.32 8.94
C TYR A 352 -20.08 -26.05 10.15
N ARG A 353 -19.76 -25.33 11.23
CA ARG A 353 -19.13 -25.87 12.42
C ARG A 353 -20.08 -26.76 13.23
N GLU A 354 -21.34 -26.37 13.42
CA GLU A 354 -22.28 -27.03 14.30
C GLU A 354 -23.18 -28.05 13.59
N ALA A 355 -23.39 -27.93 12.28
CA ALA A 355 -24.32 -28.81 11.57
C ALA A 355 -23.65 -29.51 10.37
N ILE A 356 -23.16 -28.80 9.35
CA ILE A 356 -22.80 -29.41 8.07
C ILE A 356 -21.61 -30.37 8.23
N VAL A 357 -20.53 -29.95 8.86
CA VAL A 357 -19.33 -30.81 9.04
C VAL A 357 -19.63 -32.04 9.92
N PRO A 358 -20.30 -31.95 11.07
CA PRO A 358 -20.70 -33.13 11.84
C PRO A 358 -21.63 -34.08 11.10
N GLN A 359 -22.59 -33.53 10.32
CA GLN A 359 -23.55 -34.35 9.56
C GLN A 359 -22.88 -35.08 8.40
N THR A 360 -22.01 -34.42 7.63
CA THR A 360 -21.29 -35.07 6.53
C THR A 360 -20.30 -36.13 7.06
N SER A 361 -19.64 -35.89 8.19
CA SER A 361 -18.77 -36.86 8.83
C SER A 361 -19.57 -38.11 9.25
N ALA A 362 -20.73 -37.95 9.92
CA ALA A 362 -21.58 -39.06 10.30
C ALA A 362 -22.14 -39.82 9.08
N ALA A 363 -22.41 -39.12 7.96
CA ALA A 363 -22.87 -39.74 6.73
C ALA A 363 -21.81 -40.64 6.08
N VAL A 364 -20.57 -40.20 6.04
CA VAL A 364 -19.43 -41.02 5.56
C VAL A 364 -19.24 -42.25 6.40
N ASP A 365 -19.27 -42.12 7.75
CA ASP A 365 -19.09 -43.23 8.68
C ASP A 365 -20.24 -44.26 8.54
N ALA A 366 -21.49 -43.80 8.40
CA ALA A 366 -22.64 -44.63 8.20
C ALA A 366 -22.62 -45.37 6.83
N ALA A 367 -22.26 -44.67 5.76
CA ALA A 367 -22.13 -45.25 4.42
C ALA A 367 -21.02 -46.32 4.39
N ARG A 368 -19.88 -46.04 4.98
CA ARG A 368 -18.76 -46.97 5.13
C ARG A 368 -19.15 -48.22 5.93
N ALA A 369 -19.79 -48.03 7.08
CA ALA A 369 -20.25 -49.17 7.91
C ALA A 369 -21.29 -50.03 7.18
N SER A 370 -22.21 -49.41 6.43
CA SER A 370 -23.21 -50.12 5.61
C SER A 370 -22.55 -50.92 4.48
N TYR A 371 -21.58 -50.35 3.78
CA TYR A 371 -20.81 -51.03 2.73
C TYR A 371 -20.04 -52.24 3.29
N LEU A 372 -19.33 -52.04 4.39
CA LEU A 372 -18.57 -53.14 5.04
C LEU A 372 -19.47 -54.29 5.51
N ALA A 373 -20.70 -53.98 5.91
CA ALA A 373 -21.72 -54.99 6.30
C ALA A 373 -22.42 -55.64 5.08
N GLY A 374 -22.06 -55.33 3.84
CA GLY A 374 -22.68 -55.88 2.64
C GLY A 374 -24.10 -55.37 2.36
N ARG A 375 -24.52 -54.26 2.97
CA ARG A 375 -25.87 -53.69 2.89
C ARG A 375 -25.94 -52.36 2.09
N GLY A 376 -24.80 -51.85 1.67
CA GLY A 376 -24.70 -50.59 0.94
C GLY A 376 -23.84 -50.70 -0.30
N ASP A 377 -23.97 -49.72 -1.19
CA ASP A 377 -23.19 -49.59 -2.42
C ASP A 377 -21.94 -48.72 -2.17
N PHE A 378 -20.83 -49.05 -2.83
CA PHE A 378 -19.61 -48.26 -2.76
C PHE A 378 -19.77 -46.84 -3.33
N SER A 379 -20.63 -46.66 -4.33
CA SER A 379 -20.93 -45.33 -4.88
C SER A 379 -21.46 -44.38 -3.81
N THR A 380 -22.32 -44.87 -2.90
CA THR A 380 -22.83 -44.09 -1.76
C THR A 380 -21.70 -43.68 -0.79
N VAL A 381 -20.66 -44.50 -0.63
CA VAL A 381 -19.47 -44.16 0.18
C VAL A 381 -18.74 -43.00 -0.45
N ILE A 382 -18.46 -43.07 -1.76
CA ILE A 382 -17.78 -42.01 -2.50
C ILE A 382 -18.57 -40.72 -2.49
N GLU A 383 -19.87 -40.72 -2.77
CA GLU A 383 -20.74 -39.53 -2.74
C GLU A 383 -20.70 -38.82 -1.36
N ASN A 384 -20.80 -39.57 -0.28
CA ASN A 384 -20.71 -38.99 1.07
C ASN A 384 -19.28 -38.51 1.41
N PHE A 385 -18.24 -39.18 0.90
CA PHE A 385 -16.86 -38.75 1.05
C PHE A 385 -16.61 -37.40 0.35
N GLU A 386 -17.06 -37.22 -0.90
CA GLU A 386 -16.96 -35.96 -1.62
C GLU A 386 -17.66 -34.82 -0.85
N LEU A 387 -18.87 -35.04 -0.34
CA LEU A 387 -19.62 -34.08 0.50
C LEU A 387 -18.89 -33.73 1.79
N TRP A 388 -18.24 -34.70 2.44
CA TRP A 388 -17.46 -34.48 3.64
C TRP A 388 -16.20 -33.67 3.35
N LEU A 389 -15.48 -34.00 2.26
CA LEU A 389 -14.29 -33.29 1.82
C LEU A 389 -14.60 -31.82 1.52
N GLU A 390 -15.65 -31.58 0.75
CA GLU A 390 -16.14 -30.24 0.42
C GLU A 390 -16.51 -29.45 1.68
N ALA A 391 -17.26 -30.06 2.61
CA ALA A 391 -17.69 -29.42 3.84
C ALA A 391 -16.51 -28.98 4.72
N ARG A 392 -15.45 -29.78 4.79
CA ARG A 392 -14.23 -29.43 5.54
C ARG A 392 -13.43 -28.33 4.89
N ALA A 393 -13.26 -28.35 3.56
CA ALA A 393 -12.60 -27.28 2.82
C ALA A 393 -13.38 -25.95 2.98
N GLU A 394 -14.72 -26.01 2.86
CA GLU A 394 -15.57 -24.83 3.06
C GLU A 394 -15.50 -24.28 4.48
N LEU A 395 -15.43 -25.11 5.51
CA LEU A 395 -15.25 -24.61 6.89
C LEU A 395 -14.00 -23.73 7.01
N ALA A 396 -12.87 -24.18 6.48
CA ALA A 396 -11.62 -23.42 6.52
C ALA A 396 -11.73 -22.11 5.74
N ARG A 397 -12.41 -22.12 4.58
CA ARG A 397 -12.70 -20.93 3.79
C ARG A 397 -13.58 -19.94 4.56
N ARG A 398 -14.63 -20.39 5.27
CA ARG A 398 -15.50 -19.52 6.10
C ARG A 398 -14.77 -18.90 7.29
N GLU A 399 -13.82 -19.62 7.89
CA GLU A 399 -12.93 -19.06 8.93
C GLU A 399 -12.03 -17.96 8.36
N SER A 400 -11.46 -18.20 7.19
CA SER A 400 -10.66 -17.23 6.44
C SER A 400 -11.46 -15.98 6.04
N ASP A 401 -12.66 -16.17 5.46
CA ASP A 401 -13.54 -15.08 5.02
C ASP A 401 -13.92 -14.16 6.20
N ARG A 402 -14.32 -14.77 7.33
CA ARG A 402 -14.64 -14.02 8.54
C ARG A 402 -13.48 -13.16 9.03
N PHE A 403 -12.26 -13.71 9.02
CA PHE A 403 -11.07 -12.98 9.42
C PHE A 403 -10.71 -11.88 8.40
N ALA A 404 -10.84 -12.14 7.10
CA ALA A 404 -10.58 -11.18 6.04
C ALA A 404 -11.54 -9.98 6.13
N VAL A 405 -12.83 -10.21 6.39
CA VAL A 405 -13.82 -9.14 6.61
C VAL A 405 -13.47 -8.32 7.85
N TRP A 406 -13.05 -8.98 8.94
CA TRP A 406 -12.57 -8.27 10.13
C TRP A 406 -11.39 -7.36 9.80
N ALA A 407 -10.39 -7.87 9.07
CA ALA A 407 -9.20 -7.10 8.71
C ALA A 407 -9.53 -5.85 7.87
N GLN A 408 -10.51 -5.96 6.97
CA GLN A 408 -10.99 -4.83 6.15
C GLN A 408 -11.78 -3.82 6.99
N LEU A 409 -12.66 -4.29 7.87
CA LEU A 409 -13.40 -3.42 8.80
C LEU A 409 -12.45 -2.65 9.73
N GLU A 410 -11.46 -3.33 10.29
CA GLU A 410 -10.49 -2.68 11.16
C GLU A 410 -9.71 -1.58 10.41
N ALA A 411 -9.27 -1.86 9.18
CA ALA A 411 -8.58 -0.85 8.37
C ALA A 411 -9.46 0.39 8.07
N LEU A 412 -10.77 0.18 7.96
CA LEU A 412 -11.73 1.25 7.69
C LEU A 412 -12.07 2.09 8.94
N VAL A 413 -12.20 1.46 10.13
CA VAL A 413 -12.80 2.12 11.31
C VAL A 413 -11.85 2.31 12.49
N ALA A 414 -10.67 1.70 12.51
CA ALA A 414 -9.74 1.86 13.60
C ALA A 414 -9.38 3.36 13.81
N PRO A 415 -9.27 3.84 15.04
CA PRO A 415 -8.79 5.19 15.28
C PRO A 415 -7.37 5.34 14.71
N ALA A 416 -7.04 6.55 14.24
CA ALA A 416 -5.67 6.85 13.85
C ALA A 416 -4.74 6.61 15.07
N PRO A 417 -3.55 6.02 14.86
CA PRO A 417 -2.57 5.95 15.94
C PRO A 417 -2.34 7.36 16.50
N ALA A 418 -2.24 7.45 17.82
CA ALA A 418 -1.90 8.73 18.45
C ALA A 418 -0.59 9.23 17.83
N PRO A 419 -0.46 10.54 17.52
CA PRO A 419 0.80 11.07 17.04
C PRO A 419 1.89 10.67 18.04
N GLU A 420 2.94 10.01 17.54
CA GLU A 420 4.13 9.79 18.36
C GLU A 420 4.56 11.17 18.86
N GLY A 421 4.36 11.40 20.16
CA GLY A 421 4.75 12.64 20.78
C GLY A 421 6.23 12.83 20.54
N ASP A 422 6.62 14.01 20.08
CA ASP A 422 8.01 14.46 20.05
C ASP A 422 8.63 14.07 21.40
N ALA A 423 9.37 12.96 21.41
CA ALA A 423 10.22 12.62 22.54
C ALA A 423 11.32 13.68 22.53
N GLU A 424 11.25 14.59 23.52
CA GLU A 424 12.22 15.64 23.82
C GLU A 424 13.67 15.11 23.93
#